data_908504fd98f092c57c04dcc5951107e9
#
_entry.id   908504fd98f092c57c04dcc5951107e9
#
_cell.length_a   1.000
_cell.length_b   1.000
_cell.length_c   1.000
_cell.angle_alpha   90.00
_cell.angle_beta   90.00
_cell.angle_gamma   90.00
#
_symmetry.space_group_name_H-M   'P 1'
#
loop_
_entity.id
_entity.type
_entity.pdbx_description
1 polymer ?
#
loop_
_entity_poly.entity_id
_entity_poly.type
_entity_poly.pdbx_seq_one_letter_code
_entity_poly.pdbx_strand_id
1 'polypeptide(L)'
;MPGEATRQKAVLSALAGQDCLTTEQIAAQTGMARRAVVSGAACLISRGYLERAEVGCYRLTEAGREAKRVGVPLTSGPNRPLNLARPKKWRRRTFRDRLWAAMRLKGKFTIGDLLDVARQPGEDGYENALRYVRALANAGVVNRLRRRVPGTAITSNGFVRFTLVRDLGPAAPIVRAGAKVWDPNAGATIGEETEA
;
A
#
# COMPACT_ATOMS: atom_id res chain seq x y z
N MET A 1 17.02 -15.98 -4.51
CA MET A 1 17.33 -16.12 -5.94
C MET A 1 16.09 -15.73 -6.73
N PRO A 2 16.14 -14.77 -7.68
CA PRO A 2 15.01 -14.51 -8.57
C PRO A 2 14.78 -15.76 -9.42
N GLY A 3 13.56 -16.28 -9.41
CA GLY A 3 13.17 -17.45 -10.18
C GLY A 3 13.20 -17.19 -11.69
N GLU A 4 13.23 -18.24 -12.48
CA GLU A 4 13.19 -18.15 -13.94
C GLU A 4 11.83 -17.66 -14.45
N ALA A 5 11.80 -16.72 -15.36
CA ALA A 5 10.57 -16.15 -15.91
C ALA A 5 9.99 -17.03 -17.03
N THR A 6 9.72 -18.30 -16.76
CA THR A 6 9.31 -19.32 -17.73
C THR A 6 8.13 -18.87 -18.60
N ARG A 7 7.10 -18.27 -18.00
CA ARG A 7 5.92 -17.77 -18.73
C ARG A 7 6.26 -16.64 -19.69
N GLN A 8 7.12 -15.72 -19.28
CA GLN A 8 7.53 -14.59 -20.09
C GLN A 8 8.41 -15.04 -21.25
N LYS A 9 9.33 -15.99 -21.00
CA LYS A 9 10.17 -16.59 -22.04
C LYS A 9 9.31 -17.30 -23.11
N ALA A 10 8.33 -18.09 -22.68
CA ALA A 10 7.44 -18.79 -23.61
C ALA A 10 6.62 -17.81 -24.48
N VAL A 11 6.06 -16.75 -23.88
CA VAL A 11 5.32 -15.73 -24.65
C VAL A 11 6.24 -14.98 -25.60
N LEU A 12 7.45 -14.60 -25.18
CA LEU A 12 8.42 -13.91 -26.04
C LEU A 12 8.88 -14.81 -27.19
N SER A 13 9.03 -16.09 -26.94
CA SER A 13 9.41 -17.07 -27.99
C SER A 13 8.31 -17.28 -29.02
N ALA A 14 7.05 -17.38 -28.62
CA ALA A 14 5.90 -17.54 -29.51
C ALA A 14 5.76 -16.39 -30.50
N LEU A 15 6.11 -15.17 -30.13
CA LEU A 15 6.07 -13.99 -30.99
C LEU A 15 7.31 -13.89 -31.90
N ALA A 16 7.62 -14.96 -32.62
CA ALA A 16 8.90 -15.12 -33.33
C ALA A 16 9.03 -14.41 -34.69
N GLY A 17 8.17 -13.56 -35.09
CA GLY A 17 8.52 -12.92 -36.37
C GLY A 17 7.45 -12.19 -37.12
N GLN A 18 6.29 -12.12 -36.65
CA GLN A 18 5.26 -11.44 -37.39
C GLN A 18 4.29 -10.69 -36.53
N ASP A 19 3.85 -9.69 -37.04
CA ASP A 19 2.68 -8.93 -36.87
C ASP A 19 1.96 -9.14 -35.52
N CYS A 20 0.97 -9.56 -35.25
CA CYS A 20 0.17 -9.54 -34.07
C CYS A 20 -0.40 -10.94 -33.78
N LEU A 21 -0.13 -11.47 -32.61
CA LEU A 21 -0.72 -12.72 -32.17
C LEU A 21 -1.75 -12.52 -31.08
N THR A 22 -2.90 -13.18 -31.22
CA THR A 22 -3.93 -13.16 -30.18
C THR A 22 -3.55 -14.02 -28.97
N THR A 23 -4.19 -13.76 -27.83
CA THR A 23 -3.98 -14.58 -26.62
C THR A 23 -4.21 -16.07 -26.88
N GLU A 24 -5.16 -16.40 -27.74
CA GLU A 24 -5.53 -17.77 -28.11
C GLU A 24 -4.46 -18.44 -28.97
N GLN A 25 -3.94 -17.72 -29.96
CA GLN A 25 -2.85 -18.21 -30.79
C GLN A 25 -1.58 -18.46 -29.98
N ILE A 26 -1.23 -17.53 -29.07
CA ILE A 26 -0.09 -17.71 -28.18
C ILE A 26 -0.33 -18.90 -27.23
N ALA A 27 -1.54 -19.06 -26.70
CA ALA A 27 -1.88 -20.21 -25.85
C ALA A 27 -1.74 -21.54 -26.60
N ALA A 28 -2.22 -21.61 -27.84
CA ALA A 28 -2.10 -22.79 -28.70
C ALA A 28 -0.63 -23.14 -29.01
N GLN A 29 0.20 -22.13 -29.32
CA GLN A 29 1.63 -22.36 -29.63
C GLN A 29 2.47 -22.74 -28.39
N THR A 30 2.10 -22.22 -27.21
CA THR A 30 2.89 -22.43 -25.98
C THR A 30 2.37 -23.56 -25.09
N GLY A 31 1.17 -24.08 -25.36
CA GLY A 31 0.48 -25.03 -24.49
C GLY A 31 0.05 -24.45 -23.12
N MET A 32 0.13 -23.14 -22.95
CA MET A 32 -0.20 -22.48 -21.67
C MET A 32 -1.68 -22.13 -21.58
N ALA A 33 -2.22 -22.16 -20.34
CA ALA A 33 -3.54 -21.63 -20.08
C ALA A 33 -3.63 -20.13 -20.45
N ARG A 34 -4.73 -19.70 -21.02
CA ARG A 34 -4.99 -18.30 -21.45
C ARG A 34 -4.63 -17.27 -20.38
N ARG A 35 -4.95 -17.53 -19.11
CA ARG A 35 -4.62 -16.65 -17.98
C ARG A 35 -3.10 -16.52 -17.77
N ALA A 36 -2.33 -17.57 -18.02
CA ALA A 36 -0.88 -17.55 -17.89
C ALA A 36 -0.25 -16.71 -19.02
N VAL A 37 -0.79 -16.81 -20.25
CA VAL A 37 -0.38 -15.98 -21.38
C VAL A 37 -0.62 -14.51 -21.11
N VAL A 38 -1.83 -14.14 -20.66
CA VAL A 38 -2.17 -12.75 -20.30
C VAL A 38 -1.23 -12.20 -19.22
N SER A 39 -0.93 -12.99 -18.20
CA SER A 39 0.01 -12.61 -17.12
C SER A 39 1.43 -12.42 -17.65
N GLY A 40 1.92 -13.33 -18.50
CA GLY A 40 3.24 -13.24 -19.14
C GLY A 40 3.36 -12.01 -20.05
N ALA A 41 2.35 -11.78 -20.89
CA ALA A 41 2.27 -10.62 -21.79
C ALA A 41 2.25 -9.29 -21.01
N ALA A 42 1.46 -9.19 -19.94
CA ALA A 42 1.41 -8.00 -19.09
C ALA A 42 2.78 -7.65 -18.50
N CYS A 43 3.55 -8.65 -18.08
CA CYS A 43 4.91 -8.45 -17.60
C CYS A 43 5.86 -7.96 -18.71
N LEU A 44 5.75 -8.49 -19.92
CA LEU A 44 6.57 -8.09 -21.06
C LEU A 44 6.20 -6.69 -21.56
N ILE A 45 4.91 -6.31 -21.49
CA ILE A 45 4.45 -4.93 -21.78
C ILE A 45 5.05 -3.96 -20.75
N SER A 46 5.05 -4.33 -19.46
CA SER A 46 5.63 -3.46 -18.42
C SER A 46 7.15 -3.29 -18.56
N ARG A 47 7.83 -4.20 -19.27
CA ARG A 47 9.25 -4.11 -19.63
C ARG A 47 9.50 -3.37 -20.95
N GLY A 48 8.43 -3.03 -21.68
CA GLY A 48 8.53 -2.40 -22.98
C GLY A 48 8.90 -3.36 -24.14
N TYR A 49 8.85 -4.67 -23.92
CA TYR A 49 9.18 -5.68 -24.95
C TYR A 49 8.00 -6.06 -25.82
N LEU A 50 6.78 -5.86 -25.32
CA LEU A 50 5.53 -6.06 -26.05
C LEU A 50 4.68 -4.81 -26.02
N GLU A 51 3.89 -4.66 -27.05
CA GLU A 51 2.78 -3.70 -27.09
C GLU A 51 1.48 -4.40 -27.51
N ARG A 52 0.36 -3.80 -27.14
CA ARG A 52 -0.95 -4.24 -27.58
C ARG A 52 -1.32 -3.43 -28.82
N ALA A 53 -1.29 -4.07 -29.99
CA ALA A 53 -1.58 -3.40 -31.25
C ALA A 53 -3.08 -3.13 -31.43
N GLU A 54 -3.90 -4.13 -31.08
CA GLU A 54 -5.36 -4.07 -31.10
C GLU A 54 -5.94 -4.84 -29.90
N VAL A 55 -7.26 -4.82 -29.75
CA VAL A 55 -7.92 -5.54 -28.65
C VAL A 55 -7.60 -7.04 -28.73
N GLY A 56 -6.87 -7.52 -27.73
CA GLY A 56 -6.49 -8.94 -27.61
C GLY A 56 -5.30 -9.37 -28.46
N CYS A 57 -4.64 -8.47 -29.17
CA CYS A 57 -3.51 -8.77 -30.04
C CYS A 57 -2.20 -8.16 -29.51
N TYR A 58 -1.13 -8.94 -29.49
CA TYR A 58 0.19 -8.55 -28.99
C TYR A 58 1.23 -8.63 -30.10
N ARG A 59 2.14 -7.64 -30.16
CA ARG A 59 3.31 -7.67 -31.03
C ARG A 59 4.57 -7.26 -30.28
N LEU A 60 5.73 -7.66 -30.81
CA LEU A 60 7.03 -7.25 -30.30
C LEU A 60 7.32 -5.79 -30.64
N THR A 61 7.77 -5.03 -29.65
CA THR A 61 8.41 -3.74 -29.88
C THR A 61 9.81 -3.94 -30.48
N GLU A 62 10.46 -2.86 -30.94
CA GLU A 62 11.86 -2.93 -31.37
C GLU A 62 12.76 -3.43 -30.23
N ALA A 63 12.57 -2.92 -29.02
CA ALA A 63 13.28 -3.39 -27.83
C ALA A 63 13.01 -4.88 -27.52
N GLY A 64 11.80 -5.36 -27.78
CA GLY A 64 11.45 -6.77 -27.63
C GLY A 64 12.13 -7.68 -28.65
N ARG A 65 12.23 -7.24 -29.92
CA ARG A 65 12.97 -7.94 -30.97
C ARG A 65 14.47 -8.03 -30.66
N GLU A 66 15.04 -6.93 -30.20
CA GLU A 66 16.43 -6.88 -29.78
C GLU A 66 16.72 -7.74 -28.56
N ALA A 67 15.88 -7.64 -27.52
CA ALA A 67 15.99 -8.48 -26.33
C ALA A 67 15.93 -9.97 -26.64
N LYS A 68 15.11 -10.37 -27.62
CA LYS A 68 15.04 -11.73 -28.11
C LYS A 68 16.30 -12.13 -28.87
N ARG A 69 16.82 -11.26 -29.76
CA ARG A 69 18.03 -11.52 -30.54
C ARG A 69 19.26 -11.70 -29.68
N VAL A 70 19.42 -10.87 -28.64
CA VAL A 70 20.54 -10.92 -27.69
C VAL A 70 20.37 -12.00 -26.63
N GLY A 71 19.17 -12.53 -26.47
CA GLY A 71 18.90 -13.56 -25.44
C GLY A 71 18.90 -12.99 -24.02
N VAL A 72 18.35 -11.80 -23.84
CA VAL A 72 18.32 -11.12 -22.52
C VAL A 72 17.72 -12.05 -21.46
N PRO A 73 18.40 -12.30 -20.33
CA PRO A 73 17.88 -13.15 -19.28
C PRO A 73 16.64 -12.53 -18.63
N LEU A 74 15.48 -13.17 -18.83
CA LEU A 74 14.24 -12.78 -18.17
C LEU A 74 14.18 -13.44 -16.80
N THR A 75 14.11 -12.64 -15.75
CA THR A 75 13.97 -13.08 -14.37
C THR A 75 12.57 -12.77 -13.84
N SER A 76 12.04 -13.63 -12.95
CA SER A 76 10.85 -13.35 -12.18
C SER A 76 11.22 -12.39 -11.02
N GLY A 77 10.96 -11.12 -11.19
CA GLY A 77 11.28 -10.10 -10.18
C GLY A 77 10.61 -8.78 -10.53
N PRO A 78 10.94 -7.69 -9.83
CA PRO A 78 10.45 -6.37 -10.17
C PRO A 78 10.81 -6.03 -11.62
N ASN A 79 9.80 -5.87 -12.46
CA ASN A 79 9.97 -5.70 -13.90
C ASN A 79 10.30 -4.26 -14.32
N ARG A 80 10.60 -3.39 -13.37
CA ARG A 80 10.91 -1.98 -13.63
C ARG A 80 12.35 -1.68 -13.33
N PRO A 81 12.99 -0.81 -14.13
CA PRO A 81 14.25 -0.22 -13.73
C PRO A 81 14.06 0.42 -12.35
N LEU A 82 14.94 0.10 -11.40
CA LEU A 82 14.89 0.62 -10.03
C LEU A 82 14.89 2.16 -9.98
N ASN A 83 15.32 2.80 -11.06
CA ASN A 83 15.50 4.25 -11.16
C ASN A 83 14.28 5.02 -11.68
N LEU A 84 13.27 4.34 -12.22
CA LEU A 84 11.99 4.97 -12.49
C LEU A 84 11.21 5.02 -11.20
N ALA A 85 11.45 6.08 -10.43
CA ALA A 85 10.57 6.44 -9.33
C ALA A 85 9.14 6.47 -9.87
N ARG A 86 8.35 5.45 -9.54
CA ARG A 86 6.90 5.57 -9.70
C ARG A 86 6.51 6.88 -9.02
N PRO A 87 5.81 7.79 -9.70
CA PRO A 87 5.15 8.85 -8.98
C PRO A 87 4.36 8.13 -7.88
N LYS A 88 4.70 8.42 -6.61
CA LYS A 88 3.97 7.86 -5.48
C LYS A 88 2.51 8.14 -5.78
N LYS A 89 1.74 7.10 -6.16
CA LYS A 89 0.28 7.27 -6.24
C LYS A 89 -0.09 7.90 -4.93
N TRP A 90 -0.70 9.07 -4.96
CA TRP A 90 -1.24 9.74 -3.79
C TRP A 90 -2.09 8.72 -3.06
N ARG A 91 -1.54 8.18 -1.98
CA ARG A 91 -2.23 7.23 -1.15
C ARG A 91 -3.33 8.03 -0.47
N ARG A 92 -4.58 7.71 -0.74
CA ARG A 92 -5.69 8.27 0.03
C ARG A 92 -5.34 8.10 1.49
N ARG A 93 -5.39 9.19 2.24
CA ARG A 93 -5.16 9.14 3.69
C ARG A 93 -6.16 8.17 4.30
N THR A 94 -5.68 7.19 5.02
CA THR A 94 -6.53 6.26 5.75
C THR A 94 -7.26 6.99 6.88
N PHE A 95 -8.27 6.37 7.44
CA PHE A 95 -8.95 6.93 8.62
C PHE A 95 -7.97 7.22 9.77
N ARG A 96 -7.01 6.33 10.02
CA ARG A 96 -5.98 6.54 11.06
C ARG A 96 -5.01 7.66 10.73
N ASP A 97 -4.66 7.86 9.46
CA ASP A 97 -3.85 9.02 9.06
C ASP A 97 -4.58 10.34 9.34
N ARG A 98 -5.91 10.38 9.13
CA ARG A 98 -6.73 11.54 9.42
C ARG A 98 -6.87 11.77 10.93
N LEU A 99 -7.09 10.70 11.72
CA LEU A 99 -7.12 10.77 13.18
C LEU A 99 -5.81 11.30 13.74
N TRP A 100 -4.67 10.80 13.26
CA TRP A 100 -3.36 11.25 13.71
C TRP A 100 -3.12 12.73 13.39
N ALA A 101 -3.44 13.15 12.19
CA ALA A 101 -3.37 14.57 11.82
C ALA A 101 -4.26 15.44 12.71
N ALA A 102 -5.47 14.99 13.05
CA ALA A 102 -6.38 15.69 13.97
C ALA A 102 -5.81 15.76 15.41
N MET A 103 -5.18 14.69 15.91
CA MET A 103 -4.52 14.68 17.23
C MET A 103 -3.38 15.70 17.29
N ARG A 104 -2.54 15.75 16.26
CA ARG A 104 -1.44 16.72 16.16
C ARG A 104 -1.95 18.16 16.08
N LEU A 105 -3.03 18.39 15.36
CA LEU A 105 -3.65 19.72 15.24
C LEU A 105 -4.26 20.21 16.57
N LYS A 106 -4.98 19.32 17.26
CA LYS A 106 -5.73 19.70 18.47
C LYS A 106 -4.88 19.65 19.76
N GLY A 107 -3.89 18.81 19.83
CA GLY A 107 -3.07 18.58 21.02
C GLY A 107 -3.84 17.97 22.19
N LYS A 108 -5.00 18.52 22.57
CA LYS A 108 -5.95 17.99 23.57
C LYS A 108 -7.30 17.73 22.92
N PHE A 109 -7.86 16.54 23.09
CA PHE A 109 -9.04 16.09 22.36
C PHE A 109 -9.86 15.05 23.10
N THR A 110 -11.12 14.92 22.76
CA THR A 110 -12.00 13.78 23.02
C THR A 110 -12.08 12.92 21.74
N ILE A 111 -12.68 11.73 21.82
CA ILE A 111 -12.94 10.92 20.61
C ILE A 111 -13.89 11.65 19.66
N GLY A 112 -14.91 12.33 20.19
CA GLY A 112 -15.81 13.17 19.39
C GLY A 112 -15.07 14.23 18.58
N ASP A 113 -14.21 15.00 19.24
CA ASP A 113 -13.39 16.05 18.57
C ASP A 113 -12.55 15.51 17.42
N LEU A 114 -12.06 14.29 17.53
CA LEU A 114 -11.29 13.65 16.46
C LEU A 114 -12.18 13.21 15.30
N LEU A 115 -13.37 12.69 15.62
CA LEU A 115 -14.32 12.24 14.60
C LEU A 115 -14.87 13.41 13.78
N ASP A 116 -15.12 14.56 14.41
CA ASP A 116 -15.60 15.78 13.73
C ASP A 116 -14.63 16.23 12.62
N VAL A 117 -13.33 15.97 12.79
CA VAL A 117 -12.30 16.35 11.82
C VAL A 117 -11.96 15.19 10.86
N ALA A 118 -11.92 13.95 11.36
CA ALA A 118 -11.36 12.82 10.64
C ALA A 118 -12.38 11.96 9.90
N ARG A 119 -13.65 11.99 10.29
CA ARG A 119 -14.71 11.16 9.73
C ARG A 119 -15.11 11.63 8.33
N GLN A 120 -15.36 10.70 7.45
CA GLN A 120 -16.00 10.96 6.16
C GLN A 120 -17.50 10.60 6.22
N PRO A 121 -18.34 11.18 5.35
CA PRO A 121 -19.76 10.82 5.29
C PRO A 121 -19.98 9.31 5.16
N GLY A 122 -20.87 8.76 6.01
CA GLY A 122 -21.18 7.32 6.01
C GLY A 122 -20.17 6.43 6.74
N GLU A 123 -19.12 6.99 7.35
CA GLU A 123 -18.10 6.24 8.07
C GLU A 123 -18.42 6.27 9.59
N ASP A 124 -18.76 5.12 10.18
CA ASP A 124 -18.82 4.96 11.64
C ASP A 124 -17.42 4.55 12.14
N GLY A 125 -16.71 5.52 12.70
CA GLY A 125 -15.32 5.35 13.10
C GLY A 125 -15.08 5.32 14.61
N TYR A 126 -16.12 5.40 15.46
CA TYR A 126 -15.95 5.59 16.89
C TYR A 126 -15.12 4.49 17.56
N GLU A 127 -15.49 3.23 17.37
CA GLU A 127 -14.78 2.09 17.95
C GLU A 127 -13.35 1.95 17.41
N ASN A 128 -13.14 2.24 16.14
CA ASN A 128 -11.80 2.24 15.54
C ASN A 128 -10.94 3.37 16.13
N ALA A 129 -11.48 4.58 16.26
CA ALA A 129 -10.80 5.71 16.89
C ALA A 129 -10.46 5.42 18.35
N LEU A 130 -11.43 4.91 19.12
CA LEU A 130 -11.24 4.56 20.54
C LEU A 130 -10.15 3.51 20.72
N ARG A 131 -10.17 2.45 19.91
CA ARG A 131 -9.15 1.39 19.93
C ARG A 131 -7.77 1.92 19.56
N TYR A 132 -7.70 2.78 18.56
CA TYR A 132 -6.46 3.40 18.14
C TYR A 132 -5.87 4.31 19.23
N VAL A 133 -6.68 5.21 19.80
CA VAL A 133 -6.25 6.11 20.89
C VAL A 133 -5.81 5.33 22.12
N ARG A 134 -6.51 4.24 22.47
CA ARG A 134 -6.12 3.36 23.60
C ARG A 134 -4.75 2.70 23.35
N ALA A 135 -4.50 2.21 22.14
CA ALA A 135 -3.19 1.64 21.81
C ALA A 135 -2.08 2.68 21.91
N LEU A 136 -2.30 3.89 21.41
CA LEU A 136 -1.34 5.00 21.56
C LEU A 136 -1.15 5.43 23.01
N ALA A 137 -2.19 5.36 23.85
CA ALA A 137 -2.09 5.66 25.26
C ALA A 137 -1.25 4.61 26.00
N ASN A 138 -1.44 3.32 25.69
CA ASN A 138 -0.64 2.24 26.27
C ASN A 138 0.84 2.35 25.87
N ALA A 139 1.13 2.87 24.67
CA ALA A 139 2.49 3.12 24.19
C ALA A 139 3.08 4.46 24.69
N GLY A 140 2.38 5.22 25.54
CA GLY A 140 2.86 6.49 26.08
C GLY A 140 2.93 7.66 25.07
N VAL A 141 2.31 7.52 23.90
CA VAL A 141 2.24 8.58 22.87
C VAL A 141 1.15 9.59 23.21
N VAL A 142 0.06 9.11 23.78
CA VAL A 142 -1.10 9.88 24.19
C VAL A 142 -1.34 9.64 25.69
N ASN A 143 -1.72 10.66 26.44
CA ASN A 143 -2.08 10.50 27.85
C ASN A 143 -3.57 10.79 28.08
N ARG A 144 -4.19 10.01 28.96
CA ARG A 144 -5.57 10.22 29.42
C ARG A 144 -5.59 11.25 30.53
N LEU A 145 -6.36 12.32 30.35
CA LEU A 145 -6.51 13.35 31.39
C LEU A 145 -7.54 12.93 32.44
N ARG A 146 -7.30 13.27 33.69
CA ARG A 146 -8.22 12.99 34.81
C ARG A 146 -9.52 13.77 34.65
N ARG A 147 -9.45 15.05 34.25
CA ARG A 147 -10.61 15.93 34.06
C ARG A 147 -11.31 15.59 32.76
N ARG A 148 -12.58 15.20 32.86
CA ARG A 148 -13.46 14.96 31.71
C ARG A 148 -14.04 16.25 31.17
N VAL A 149 -14.52 16.23 29.94
CA VAL A 149 -15.34 17.29 29.36
C VAL A 149 -16.79 17.02 29.77
N PRO A 150 -17.54 18.01 30.31
CA PRO A 150 -18.94 17.82 30.63
C PRO A 150 -19.75 17.38 29.40
N GLY A 151 -20.68 16.47 29.60
CA GLY A 151 -21.66 16.11 28.57
C GLY A 151 -22.87 17.02 28.64
N THR A 152 -23.71 16.97 27.62
CA THR A 152 -24.92 17.80 27.53
C THR A 152 -26.07 17.28 28.41
N ALA A 153 -26.13 15.99 28.70
CA ALA A 153 -27.16 15.43 29.55
C ALA A 153 -26.77 15.51 31.03
N ILE A 154 -27.74 15.77 31.92
CA ILE A 154 -27.55 15.87 33.38
C ILE A 154 -26.95 14.60 33.96
N THR A 155 -27.32 13.43 33.43
CA THR A 155 -26.82 12.10 33.83
C THR A 155 -25.51 11.71 33.17
N SER A 156 -24.91 12.57 32.33
CA SER A 156 -23.72 12.26 31.60
C SER A 156 -22.48 12.21 32.48
N ASN A 157 -21.77 11.09 32.46
CA ASN A 157 -20.45 10.96 33.09
C ASN A 157 -19.36 11.82 32.38
N GLY A 158 -19.71 12.56 31.35
CA GLY A 158 -18.79 13.36 30.54
C GLY A 158 -17.87 12.54 29.65
N PHE A 159 -17.20 13.23 28.76
CA PHE A 159 -16.30 12.62 27.76
C PHE A 159 -14.87 12.54 28.27
N VAL A 160 -14.23 11.41 28.04
CA VAL A 160 -12.81 11.23 28.36
C VAL A 160 -11.98 12.11 27.46
N ARG A 161 -11.06 12.86 28.05
CA ARG A 161 -10.14 13.74 27.34
C ARG A 161 -8.74 13.17 27.30
N PHE A 162 -8.09 13.33 26.19
CA PHE A 162 -6.72 12.88 25.96
C PHE A 162 -5.83 14.06 25.57
N THR A 163 -4.53 13.92 25.75
CA THR A 163 -3.52 14.87 25.27
C THR A 163 -2.43 14.12 24.52
N LEU A 164 -1.97 14.68 23.41
CA LEU A 164 -0.79 14.21 22.70
C LEU A 164 0.46 14.58 23.52
N VAL A 165 1.24 13.59 23.92
CA VAL A 165 2.47 13.78 24.72
C VAL A 165 3.70 13.75 23.84
N ARG A 166 3.71 12.86 22.85
CA ARG A 166 4.84 12.68 21.92
C ARG A 166 4.35 12.84 20.49
N ASP A 167 4.79 13.89 19.80
CA ASP A 167 4.61 14.01 18.35
C ASP A 167 5.68 13.17 17.65
N LEU A 168 5.25 12.08 17.03
CA LEU A 168 6.13 11.14 16.32
C LEU A 168 6.42 11.58 14.88
N GLY A 169 5.87 12.70 14.42
CA GLY A 169 6.05 13.18 13.06
C GLY A 169 4.81 12.99 12.17
N PRO A 170 4.94 13.27 10.86
CA PRO A 170 3.80 13.38 9.95
C PRO A 170 3.10 12.06 9.62
N ALA A 171 3.81 10.95 9.64
CA ALA A 171 3.23 9.64 9.34
C ALA A 171 2.56 9.05 10.58
N ALA A 172 1.34 8.53 10.41
CA ALA A 172 0.56 7.97 11.52
C ALA A 172 1.20 6.69 12.08
N PRO A 173 1.31 6.55 13.41
CA PRO A 173 1.76 5.32 14.04
C PRO A 173 0.90 4.12 13.68
N ILE A 174 1.52 2.96 13.50
CA ILE A 174 0.85 1.72 13.07
C ILE A 174 0.70 0.78 14.27
N VAL A 175 -0.53 0.48 14.64
CA VAL A 175 -0.82 -0.52 15.67
C VAL A 175 -0.73 -1.93 15.04
N ARG A 176 0.15 -2.76 15.57
CA ARG A 176 0.39 -4.14 15.16
C ARG A 176 -0.25 -5.13 16.14
N ALA A 177 -0.13 -6.42 15.84
CA ALA A 177 -0.59 -7.49 16.75
C ALA A 177 0.03 -7.34 18.15
N GLY A 178 -0.73 -7.68 19.21
CA GLY A 178 -0.31 -7.49 20.58
C GLY A 178 -0.30 -6.03 21.06
N ALA A 179 -1.03 -5.14 20.38
CA ALA A 179 -1.11 -3.70 20.66
C ALA A 179 0.24 -2.94 20.60
N LYS A 180 1.28 -3.54 20.01
CA LYS A 180 2.55 -2.87 19.76
C LYS A 180 2.36 -1.72 18.76
N VAL A 181 2.99 -0.59 19.03
CA VAL A 181 2.91 0.60 18.18
C VAL A 181 4.22 0.79 17.44
N TRP A 182 4.17 0.75 16.12
CA TRP A 182 5.28 1.01 15.22
C TRP A 182 5.27 2.47 14.77
N ASP A 183 6.41 3.14 14.91
CA ASP A 183 6.61 4.49 14.40
C ASP A 183 7.24 4.44 13.00
N PRO A 184 6.50 4.79 11.94
CA PRO A 184 7.03 4.79 10.58
C PRO A 184 8.00 5.95 10.31
N ASN A 185 8.04 6.98 11.16
CA ASN A 185 8.95 8.12 11.02
C ASN A 185 10.34 7.78 11.56
N ALA A 186 10.40 7.06 12.68
CA ALA A 186 11.65 6.59 13.28
C ALA A 186 12.07 5.19 12.80
N GLY A 187 11.17 4.42 12.19
CA GLY A 187 11.44 3.04 11.79
C GLY A 187 11.59 2.06 12.96
N ALA A 188 10.99 2.34 14.12
CA ALA A 188 11.14 1.57 15.34
C ALA A 188 9.78 1.29 16.02
N THR A 189 9.74 0.25 16.87
CA THR A 189 8.59 -0.02 17.75
C THR A 189 8.72 0.81 19.02
N ILE A 190 7.64 1.46 19.43
CA ILE A 190 7.62 2.29 20.64
C ILE A 190 7.51 1.37 21.86
N GLY A 191 8.39 1.57 22.85
CA GLY A 191 8.40 0.82 24.10
C GLY A 191 9.23 -0.46 24.08
N GLU A 192 9.88 -0.81 22.97
CA GLU A 192 11.00 -1.74 22.98
C GLU A 192 12.27 -0.90 23.17
N GLU A 193 12.83 -0.90 24.39
CA GLU A 193 14.18 -0.38 24.63
C GLU A 193 15.11 -1.20 23.74
N THR A 194 15.81 -0.52 22.85
CA THR A 194 16.93 -1.13 22.11
C THR A 194 18.02 -1.37 23.14
N GLU A 195 18.15 -2.59 23.65
CA GLU A 195 19.38 -3.00 24.33
C GLU A 195 20.52 -2.81 23.33
N ALA A 196 21.34 -1.83 23.62
CA ALA A 196 22.57 -1.53 22.90
C ALA A 196 23.71 -2.38 23.45
#